data_72bcf9c05f39d3c2319a680cf62696d3
#
_entry.id   72bcf9c05f39d3c2319a680cf62696d3
#
_cell.length_a   1.000
_cell.length_b   1.000
_cell.length_c   1.000
_cell.angle_alpha   90.00
_cell.angle_beta   90.00
_cell.angle_gamma   90.00
#
_symmetry.space_group_name_H-M   'P 1'
#
loop_
_entity.id
_entity.type
_entity.pdbx_description
1 polymer ?
#
loop_
_entity_poly.entity_id
_entity_poly.type
_entity_poly.pdbx_seq_one_letter_code
_entity_poly.pdbx_strand_id
1 'polypeptide(L)'
;MRYIETFKDGDRISEVYLCKSKSSALTKAGKEYENVILIDKTGQIDSKIWDVNSGGICDFEVNDYVFVNGQVTSYNGALQFKIERIRVAAEDEYTPTDYIPSSRYDIEQMYEELLGFVRSVDNPYIKQLLEAFFVEDEAFIKKFKNTSAAKTVHHGFMGGLLEHSLSVTRLCAKMSENYDFLNRDLLISCAMLHDVGKVRELSEFPRNDYTDEGNFIGHIVIGYEMVIEKIRHIPDFPEILANEVGHCILSHHGELEYGSPKKPAIAEAIALSMADNMDAKLETLRAVSYTHLTLPTNS
;
A
#
# COMPACT_ATOMS: atom_id res chain seq x y z
N MET A 1 -12.99 13.29 -14.80
CA MET A 1 -13.41 11.89 -14.69
C MET A 1 -14.80 11.79 -14.10
N ARG A 2 -15.64 10.87 -14.57
CA ARG A 2 -16.97 10.59 -14.03
C ARG A 2 -16.91 9.34 -13.16
N TYR A 3 -17.21 9.45 -11.87
CA TYR A 3 -17.09 8.35 -10.90
C TYR A 3 -18.26 7.37 -10.96
N ILE A 4 -17.98 6.07 -10.71
CA ILE A 4 -18.92 4.96 -10.82
C ILE A 4 -20.13 5.15 -9.91
N GLU A 5 -19.99 5.69 -8.69
CA GLU A 5 -21.11 5.97 -7.77
C GLU A 5 -22.16 6.93 -8.35
N THR A 6 -21.78 7.74 -9.36
CA THR A 6 -22.66 8.72 -9.99
C THR A 6 -23.42 8.18 -11.20
N PHE A 7 -23.18 6.92 -11.60
CA PHE A 7 -23.78 6.33 -12.79
C PHE A 7 -25.29 6.14 -12.66
N LYS A 8 -25.98 6.34 -13.76
CA LYS A 8 -27.41 6.13 -13.90
C LYS A 8 -27.70 5.35 -15.18
N ASP A 9 -28.85 4.64 -15.17
CA ASP A 9 -29.35 3.97 -16.37
C ASP A 9 -29.48 4.93 -17.55
N GLY A 10 -28.97 4.53 -18.71
CA GLY A 10 -28.95 5.33 -19.92
C GLY A 10 -27.71 6.21 -20.12
N ASP A 11 -26.86 6.36 -19.09
CA ASP A 11 -25.66 7.19 -19.20
C ASP A 11 -24.69 6.69 -20.27
N ARG A 12 -24.15 7.59 -21.07
CA ARG A 12 -23.02 7.32 -21.96
C ARG A 12 -21.73 7.75 -21.29
N ILE A 13 -20.79 6.83 -21.24
CA ILE A 13 -19.48 7.00 -20.59
C ILE A 13 -18.37 6.90 -21.63
N SER A 14 -17.37 7.78 -21.51
CA SER A 14 -16.18 7.83 -22.34
C SER A 14 -15.02 8.30 -21.47
N GLU A 15 -14.49 7.37 -20.65
CA GLU A 15 -13.54 7.68 -19.56
C GLU A 15 -12.58 6.53 -19.32
N VAL A 16 -11.55 6.75 -18.51
CA VAL A 16 -10.63 5.70 -18.05
C VAL A 16 -11.15 5.08 -16.76
N TYR A 17 -11.04 3.74 -16.65
CA TYR A 17 -11.27 2.96 -15.42
C TYR A 17 -10.19 1.89 -15.27
N LEU A 18 -10.05 1.34 -14.06
CA LEU A 18 -9.13 0.24 -13.79
C LEU A 18 -9.85 -1.11 -13.99
N CYS A 19 -9.26 -2.01 -14.77
CA CYS A 19 -9.75 -3.36 -14.95
C CYS A 19 -9.38 -4.23 -13.74
N LYS A 20 -10.34 -4.53 -12.88
CA LYS A 20 -10.15 -5.39 -11.69
C LYS A 20 -10.17 -6.87 -12.01
N SER A 21 -11.02 -7.27 -12.96
CA SER A 21 -11.11 -8.68 -13.41
C SER A 21 -11.62 -8.76 -14.83
N LYS A 22 -11.22 -9.83 -15.53
CA LYS A 22 -11.61 -10.16 -16.90
C LYS A 22 -11.84 -11.66 -16.98
N SER A 23 -12.93 -12.08 -17.61
CA SER A 23 -13.20 -13.49 -17.87
C SER A 23 -14.09 -13.68 -19.10
N SER A 24 -13.75 -14.67 -19.95
CA SER A 24 -14.56 -15.03 -21.10
C SER A 24 -15.71 -15.96 -20.70
N ALA A 25 -16.86 -15.80 -21.36
CA ALA A 25 -18.03 -16.64 -21.18
C ALA A 25 -18.79 -16.81 -22.51
N LEU A 26 -19.69 -17.80 -22.55
CA LEU A 26 -20.54 -18.05 -23.72
C LEU A 26 -21.99 -17.67 -23.41
N THR A 27 -22.64 -17.00 -24.36
CA THR A 27 -24.10 -16.79 -24.32
C THR A 27 -24.83 -18.11 -24.53
N LYS A 28 -26.13 -18.17 -24.23
CA LYS A 28 -26.99 -19.32 -24.53
C LYS A 28 -26.98 -19.73 -26.02
N ALA A 29 -26.65 -18.80 -26.91
CA ALA A 29 -26.53 -19.01 -28.35
C ALA A 29 -25.12 -19.41 -28.78
N GLY A 30 -24.18 -19.65 -27.83
CA GLY A 30 -22.78 -20.05 -28.13
C GLY A 30 -21.87 -18.91 -28.57
N LYS A 31 -22.33 -17.63 -28.53
CA LYS A 31 -21.48 -16.49 -28.85
C LYS A 31 -20.60 -16.13 -27.64
N GLU A 32 -19.30 -15.95 -27.86
CA GLU A 32 -18.36 -15.52 -26.83
C GLU A 32 -18.57 -14.05 -26.48
N TYR A 33 -18.44 -13.74 -25.19
CA TYR A 33 -18.44 -12.40 -24.64
C TYR A 33 -17.50 -12.33 -23.44
N GLU A 34 -17.07 -11.14 -23.07
CA GLU A 34 -16.23 -10.94 -21.88
C GLU A 34 -17.01 -10.25 -20.76
N ASN A 35 -16.82 -10.78 -19.56
CA ASN A 35 -17.18 -10.12 -18.33
C ASN A 35 -15.97 -9.33 -17.82
N VAL A 36 -16.16 -8.06 -17.51
CA VAL A 36 -15.12 -7.17 -17.03
C VAL A 36 -15.65 -6.45 -15.80
N ILE A 37 -14.92 -6.46 -14.70
CA ILE A 37 -15.21 -5.58 -13.56
C ILE A 37 -14.31 -4.36 -13.68
N LEU A 38 -14.93 -3.21 -13.85
CA LEU A 38 -14.25 -1.92 -13.82
C LEU A 38 -14.39 -1.28 -12.46
N ILE A 39 -13.33 -0.61 -12.00
CA ILE A 39 -13.30 0.08 -10.70
C ILE A 39 -12.76 1.49 -10.82
N ASP A 40 -13.20 2.32 -9.90
CA ASP A 40 -12.56 3.56 -9.47
C ASP A 40 -12.57 3.64 -7.92
N LYS A 41 -12.10 4.74 -7.36
CA LYS A 41 -12.06 4.92 -5.88
C LYS A 41 -13.43 4.93 -5.20
N THR A 42 -14.51 5.09 -5.96
CA THR A 42 -15.89 5.19 -5.44
C THR A 42 -16.63 3.87 -5.50
N GLY A 43 -16.19 2.92 -6.32
CA GLY A 43 -16.86 1.63 -6.43
C GLY A 43 -16.45 0.79 -7.62
N GLN A 44 -17.31 -0.18 -7.93
CA GLN A 44 -17.12 -1.09 -9.07
C GLN A 44 -18.40 -1.24 -9.87
N ILE A 45 -18.24 -1.55 -11.17
CA ILE A 45 -19.37 -1.85 -12.06
C ILE A 45 -19.11 -3.11 -12.87
N ASP A 46 -20.12 -4.00 -12.91
CA ASP A 46 -20.13 -5.15 -13.83
C ASP A 46 -20.26 -4.64 -15.27
N SER A 47 -19.38 -5.09 -16.13
CA SER A 47 -19.29 -4.62 -17.51
C SER A 47 -19.25 -5.80 -18.48
N LYS A 48 -19.78 -5.60 -19.67
CA LYS A 48 -19.86 -6.65 -20.71
C LYS A 48 -19.33 -6.16 -22.05
N ILE A 49 -18.49 -6.96 -22.68
CA ILE A 49 -18.09 -6.83 -24.07
C ILE A 49 -18.80 -7.93 -24.86
N TRP A 50 -19.91 -7.58 -25.50
CA TRP A 50 -20.77 -8.55 -26.21
C TRP A 50 -20.23 -8.98 -27.57
N ASP A 51 -19.29 -8.21 -28.13
CA ASP A 51 -18.69 -8.46 -29.43
C ASP A 51 -17.18 -8.27 -29.36
N VAL A 52 -16.50 -9.32 -28.87
CA VAL A 52 -15.05 -9.33 -28.63
C VAL A 52 -14.21 -9.14 -29.90
N ASN A 53 -14.78 -9.42 -31.07
CA ASN A 53 -14.11 -9.27 -32.36
C ASN A 53 -14.40 -7.93 -33.05
N SER A 54 -15.09 -7.00 -32.39
CA SER A 54 -15.35 -5.68 -32.92
C SER A 54 -14.05 -4.87 -33.05
N GLY A 55 -13.88 -4.13 -34.14
CA GLY A 55 -12.71 -3.29 -34.36
C GLY A 55 -12.50 -2.14 -33.35
N GLY A 56 -13.41 -2.00 -32.38
CA GLY A 56 -13.27 -1.06 -31.24
C GLY A 56 -12.76 -1.73 -29.96
N ILE A 57 -12.52 -3.03 -29.95
CA ILE A 57 -12.04 -3.81 -28.81
C ILE A 57 -10.56 -4.13 -29.05
N CYS A 58 -9.68 -3.52 -28.24
CA CYS A 58 -8.25 -3.81 -28.22
C CYS A 58 -7.93 -4.76 -27.06
N ASP A 59 -6.80 -5.45 -27.14
CA ASP A 59 -6.32 -6.31 -26.06
C ASP A 59 -5.98 -5.47 -24.82
N PHE A 60 -6.31 -6.01 -23.65
CA PHE A 60 -6.01 -5.46 -22.33
C PHE A 60 -6.00 -6.59 -21.31
N GLU A 61 -5.36 -6.34 -20.18
CA GLU A 61 -5.23 -7.32 -19.09
C GLU A 61 -5.84 -6.81 -17.77
N VAL A 62 -5.96 -7.73 -16.82
CA VAL A 62 -6.32 -7.36 -15.44
C VAL A 62 -5.24 -6.45 -14.86
N ASN A 63 -5.65 -5.40 -14.18
CA ASN A 63 -4.86 -4.29 -13.65
C ASN A 63 -4.41 -3.24 -14.68
N ASP A 64 -4.84 -3.34 -15.94
CA ASP A 64 -4.68 -2.24 -16.87
C ASP A 64 -5.65 -1.10 -16.58
N TYR A 65 -5.19 0.14 -16.74
CA TYR A 65 -6.05 1.30 -16.89
C TYR A 65 -6.58 1.32 -18.31
N VAL A 66 -7.90 1.24 -18.45
CA VAL A 66 -8.54 1.11 -19.76
C VAL A 66 -9.45 2.29 -20.04
N PHE A 67 -9.24 2.92 -21.20
CA PHE A 67 -10.19 3.88 -21.73
C PHE A 67 -11.35 3.12 -22.34
N VAL A 68 -12.56 3.38 -21.86
CA VAL A 68 -13.78 2.71 -22.31
C VAL A 68 -14.78 3.71 -22.88
N ASN A 69 -15.54 3.27 -23.89
CA ASN A 69 -16.70 3.97 -24.38
C ASN A 69 -17.87 3.00 -24.41
N GLY A 70 -19.04 3.44 -23.92
CA GLY A 70 -20.21 2.57 -23.87
C GLY A 70 -21.39 3.22 -23.16
N GLN A 71 -22.35 2.36 -22.75
CA GLN A 71 -23.59 2.79 -22.13
C GLN A 71 -23.85 2.00 -20.83
N VAL A 72 -24.27 2.72 -19.80
CA VAL A 72 -24.81 2.13 -18.56
C VAL A 72 -26.23 1.68 -18.82
N THR A 73 -26.55 0.46 -18.42
CA THR A 73 -27.88 -0.14 -18.55
C THR A 73 -28.30 -0.78 -17.23
N SER A 74 -29.60 -0.85 -16.97
CA SER A 74 -30.13 -1.59 -15.82
C SER A 74 -30.47 -3.01 -16.23
N TYR A 75 -29.95 -4.01 -15.50
CA TYR A 75 -30.27 -5.41 -15.69
C TYR A 75 -30.57 -6.08 -14.34
N ASN A 76 -31.76 -6.67 -14.19
CA ASN A 76 -32.23 -7.28 -12.93
C ASN A 76 -32.08 -6.37 -11.70
N GLY A 77 -32.30 -5.06 -11.86
CA GLY A 77 -32.21 -4.08 -10.77
C GLY A 77 -30.80 -3.61 -10.41
N ALA A 78 -29.77 -4.11 -11.10
CA ALA A 78 -28.39 -3.65 -10.94
C ALA A 78 -27.91 -2.88 -12.20
N LEU A 79 -27.04 -1.89 -12.00
CA LEU A 79 -26.39 -1.21 -13.11
C LEU A 79 -25.33 -2.10 -13.72
N GLN A 80 -25.25 -2.13 -15.04
CA GLN A 80 -24.27 -2.83 -15.83
C GLN A 80 -23.77 -1.92 -16.94
N PHE A 81 -22.46 -1.96 -17.23
CA PHE A 81 -21.88 -1.14 -18.29
C PHE A 81 -21.66 -1.99 -19.54
N LYS A 82 -22.31 -1.62 -20.63
CA LYS A 82 -22.09 -2.21 -21.95
C LYS A 82 -20.94 -1.48 -22.63
N ILE A 83 -19.79 -2.16 -22.72
CA ILE A 83 -18.60 -1.65 -23.39
C ILE A 83 -18.76 -1.81 -24.91
N GLU A 84 -18.61 -0.71 -25.64
CA GLU A 84 -18.65 -0.64 -27.10
C GLU A 84 -17.24 -0.50 -27.69
N ARG A 85 -16.34 0.18 -26.94
CA ARG A 85 -14.92 0.32 -27.29
C ARG A 85 -14.07 0.25 -26.01
N ILE A 86 -12.90 -0.33 -26.13
CA ILE A 86 -11.92 -0.43 -25.06
C ILE A 86 -10.50 -0.45 -25.62
N ARG A 87 -9.60 0.25 -24.97
CA ARG A 87 -8.15 0.18 -25.19
C ARG A 87 -7.40 0.45 -23.88
N VAL A 88 -6.15 0.05 -23.81
CA VAL A 88 -5.28 0.48 -22.70
C VAL A 88 -5.09 1.99 -22.78
N ALA A 89 -5.17 2.66 -21.64
CA ALA A 89 -4.95 4.09 -21.51
C ALA A 89 -3.46 4.43 -21.48
N ALA A 90 -3.07 5.58 -22.02
CA ALA A 90 -1.71 6.10 -21.88
C ALA A 90 -1.50 6.67 -20.45
N GLU A 91 -0.24 6.72 -19.99
CA GLU A 91 0.11 7.13 -18.61
C GLU A 91 -0.35 8.56 -18.26
N ASP A 92 -0.52 9.42 -19.23
CA ASP A 92 -0.97 10.81 -19.09
C ASP A 92 -2.51 10.97 -19.11
N GLU A 93 -3.25 9.89 -19.37
CA GLU A 93 -4.72 9.91 -19.45
C GLU A 93 -5.39 9.66 -18.09
N TYR A 94 -4.64 9.27 -17.05
CA TYR A 94 -5.23 8.93 -15.75
C TYR A 94 -4.33 9.32 -14.58
N THR A 95 -4.96 9.45 -13.41
CA THR A 95 -4.25 9.64 -12.15
C THR A 95 -4.54 8.44 -11.24
N PRO A 96 -3.55 7.63 -10.85
CA PRO A 96 -3.76 6.38 -10.11
C PRO A 96 -4.63 6.52 -8.85
N THR A 97 -4.53 7.65 -8.13
CA THR A 97 -5.31 7.93 -6.92
C THR A 97 -6.83 8.09 -7.16
N ASP A 98 -7.27 8.16 -8.42
CA ASP A 98 -8.69 8.16 -8.76
C ASP A 98 -9.30 6.74 -8.85
N TYR A 99 -8.46 5.71 -8.87
CA TYR A 99 -8.89 4.31 -9.07
C TYR A 99 -8.56 3.40 -7.89
N ILE A 100 -7.56 3.77 -7.11
CA ILE A 100 -7.00 2.96 -6.04
C ILE A 100 -7.23 3.68 -4.71
N PRO A 101 -7.64 2.97 -3.66
CA PRO A 101 -7.65 3.57 -2.33
C PRO A 101 -6.28 4.17 -2.01
N SER A 102 -6.25 5.40 -1.56
CA SER A 102 -5.03 6.10 -1.14
C SER A 102 -5.17 6.62 0.28
N SER A 103 -4.05 6.90 0.94
CA SER A 103 -4.06 7.60 2.22
C SER A 103 -4.93 8.86 2.14
N ARG A 104 -5.69 9.12 3.18
CA ARG A 104 -6.45 10.37 3.35
C ARG A 104 -5.57 11.58 3.67
N TYR A 105 -4.33 11.31 4.06
CA TYR A 105 -3.34 12.34 4.33
C TYR A 105 -2.50 12.59 3.08
N ASP A 106 -2.03 13.81 2.93
CA ASP A 106 -1.14 14.18 1.85
C ASP A 106 0.21 13.45 1.97
N ILE A 107 0.57 12.69 0.95
CA ILE A 107 1.78 11.85 0.94
C ILE A 107 3.04 12.70 1.09
N GLU A 108 3.11 13.86 0.44
CA GLU A 108 4.28 14.72 0.51
C GLU A 108 4.42 15.36 1.89
N GLN A 109 3.33 15.74 2.51
CA GLN A 109 3.34 16.27 3.88
C GLN A 109 3.77 15.20 4.90
N MET A 110 3.26 13.98 4.78
CA MET A 110 3.69 12.85 5.62
C MET A 110 5.18 12.57 5.46
N TYR A 111 5.65 12.60 4.22
CA TYR A 111 7.05 12.35 3.91
C TYR A 111 7.97 13.46 4.46
N GLU A 112 7.58 14.72 4.35
CA GLU A 112 8.34 15.85 4.91
C GLU A 112 8.40 15.77 6.46
N GLU A 113 7.33 15.31 7.10
CA GLU A 113 7.36 15.05 8.55
C GLU A 113 8.31 13.91 8.90
N LEU A 114 8.33 12.80 8.12
CA LEU A 114 9.30 11.72 8.29
C LEU A 114 10.74 12.24 8.16
N LEU A 115 11.01 13.08 7.17
CA LEU A 115 12.33 13.75 7.03
C LEU A 115 12.65 14.66 8.22
N GLY A 116 11.64 15.23 8.86
CA GLY A 116 11.79 15.94 10.13
C GLY A 116 12.38 15.05 11.22
N PHE A 117 11.91 13.81 11.35
CA PHE A 117 12.49 12.82 12.25
C PHE A 117 13.92 12.42 11.86
N VAL A 118 14.20 12.21 10.57
CA VAL A 118 15.57 11.95 10.08
C VAL A 118 16.53 13.06 10.52
N ARG A 119 16.14 14.32 10.32
CA ARG A 119 16.95 15.49 10.72
C ARG A 119 17.15 15.60 12.22
N SER A 120 16.22 15.08 13.03
CA SER A 120 16.25 15.15 14.50
C SER A 120 17.13 14.10 15.17
N VAL A 121 17.72 13.18 14.41
CA VAL A 121 18.64 12.16 14.90
C VAL A 121 20.02 12.78 15.12
N ASP A 122 20.58 12.62 16.31
CA ASP A 122 21.90 13.15 16.69
C ASP A 122 23.03 12.14 16.40
N ASN A 123 22.76 10.83 16.53
CA ASN A 123 23.75 9.80 16.26
C ASN A 123 24.17 9.82 14.78
N PRO A 124 25.44 10.08 14.45
CA PRO A 124 25.87 10.28 13.06
C PRO A 124 25.77 9.02 12.19
N TYR A 125 25.95 7.85 12.75
CA TYR A 125 25.85 6.58 12.02
C TYR A 125 24.40 6.24 11.67
N ILE A 126 23.49 6.39 12.65
CA ILE A 126 22.07 6.20 12.43
C ILE A 126 21.55 7.22 11.43
N LYS A 127 21.98 8.48 11.54
CA LYS A 127 21.58 9.54 10.62
C LYS A 127 21.97 9.22 9.18
N GLN A 128 23.24 8.81 8.94
CA GLN A 128 23.69 8.38 7.62
C GLN A 128 22.88 7.19 7.08
N LEU A 129 22.54 6.22 7.95
CA LEU A 129 21.70 5.09 7.55
C LEU A 129 20.31 5.55 7.09
N LEU A 130 19.68 6.45 7.83
CA LEU A 130 18.36 6.99 7.44
C LEU A 130 18.44 7.85 6.18
N GLU A 131 19.47 8.67 6.04
CA GLU A 131 19.71 9.47 4.83
C GLU A 131 19.90 8.57 3.60
N ALA A 132 20.62 7.46 3.73
CA ALA A 132 20.82 6.49 2.66
C ALA A 132 19.49 5.85 2.17
N PHE A 133 18.47 5.76 3.02
CA PHE A 133 17.13 5.28 2.61
C PHE A 133 16.22 6.42 2.14
N PHE A 134 16.09 7.47 2.95
CA PHE A 134 15.03 8.46 2.83
C PHE A 134 15.47 9.79 2.19
N VAL A 135 16.73 9.92 1.77
CA VAL A 135 17.23 11.13 1.11
C VAL A 135 17.96 10.82 -0.19
N GLU A 136 18.78 9.77 -0.20
CA GLU A 136 19.70 9.50 -1.33
C GLU A 136 19.13 8.50 -2.34
N ASP A 137 18.28 7.56 -1.92
CA ASP A 137 17.76 6.48 -2.76
C ASP A 137 16.39 6.87 -3.36
N GLU A 138 16.40 7.61 -4.47
CA GLU A 138 15.18 8.07 -5.15
C GLU A 138 14.24 6.92 -5.55
N ALA A 139 14.80 5.77 -5.95
CA ALA A 139 14.00 4.61 -6.36
C ALA A 139 13.29 3.99 -5.15
N PHE A 140 13.97 3.85 -4.03
CA PHE A 140 13.38 3.40 -2.78
C PHE A 140 12.32 4.39 -2.29
N ILE A 141 12.63 5.69 -2.26
CA ILE A 141 11.72 6.76 -1.82
C ILE A 141 10.41 6.71 -2.60
N LYS A 142 10.49 6.61 -3.93
CA LYS A 142 9.31 6.50 -4.80
C LYS A 142 8.46 5.29 -4.41
N LYS A 143 9.06 4.12 -4.23
CA LYS A 143 8.35 2.90 -3.83
C LYS A 143 7.75 3.03 -2.42
N PHE A 144 8.53 3.47 -1.44
CA PHE A 144 8.11 3.63 -0.05
C PHE A 144 6.89 4.55 0.10
N LYS A 145 6.84 5.65 -0.66
CA LYS A 145 5.71 6.59 -0.69
C LYS A 145 4.44 6.00 -1.31
N ASN A 146 4.56 4.99 -2.16
CA ASN A 146 3.43 4.44 -2.91
C ASN A 146 3.00 3.04 -2.45
N THR A 147 3.83 2.31 -1.70
CA THR A 147 3.55 0.96 -1.23
C THR A 147 2.49 0.97 -0.10
N SER A 148 1.65 -0.06 -0.06
CA SER A 148 0.75 -0.33 1.07
C SER A 148 1.50 -0.95 2.24
N ALA A 149 0.95 -0.84 3.45
CA ALA A 149 1.49 -1.59 4.60
C ALA A 149 0.96 -3.02 4.69
N ALA A 150 -0.11 -3.35 3.94
CA ALA A 150 -0.70 -4.70 3.91
C ALA A 150 -1.45 -4.93 2.60
N LYS A 151 -1.67 -6.21 2.24
CA LYS A 151 -2.43 -6.58 1.03
C LYS A 151 -3.91 -6.18 1.10
N THR A 152 -4.58 -6.36 2.23
CA THR A 152 -6.06 -6.27 2.30
C THR A 152 -6.63 -5.66 3.57
N VAL A 153 -5.85 -5.47 4.64
CA VAL A 153 -6.33 -4.98 5.94
C VAL A 153 -5.73 -3.61 6.22
N HIS A 154 -5.71 -3.10 7.42
CA HIS A 154 -5.17 -1.80 7.81
C HIS A 154 -4.02 -1.30 6.90
N HIS A 155 -4.09 -0.04 6.47
CA HIS A 155 -3.12 0.58 5.53
C HIS A 155 -2.93 -0.14 4.18
N GLY A 156 -3.92 -0.93 3.71
CA GLY A 156 -3.93 -1.62 2.42
C GLY A 156 -4.22 -0.69 1.23
N PHE A 157 -3.66 0.52 1.23
CA PHE A 157 -3.87 1.57 0.23
C PHE A 157 -2.54 2.22 -0.15
N MET A 158 -2.54 2.97 -1.24
CA MET A 158 -1.36 3.73 -1.68
C MET A 158 -0.92 4.73 -0.61
N GLY A 159 0.36 4.71 -0.26
CA GLY A 159 0.92 5.51 0.84
C GLY A 159 0.73 4.91 2.23
N GLY A 160 0.13 3.71 2.34
CA GLY A 160 -0.13 3.05 3.62
C GLY A 160 1.13 2.71 4.39
N LEU A 161 2.21 2.31 3.70
CA LEU A 161 3.49 2.02 4.34
C LEU A 161 4.12 3.27 4.98
N LEU A 162 4.09 4.39 4.27
CA LEU A 162 4.56 5.68 4.81
C LEU A 162 3.69 6.13 6.00
N GLU A 163 2.36 6.05 5.86
CA GLU A 163 1.41 6.43 6.93
C GLU A 163 1.65 5.61 8.20
N HIS A 164 1.76 4.28 8.06
CA HIS A 164 2.05 3.36 9.16
C HIS A 164 3.42 3.65 9.81
N SER A 165 4.49 3.69 9.01
CA SER A 165 5.85 3.93 9.52
C SER A 165 5.95 5.27 10.25
N LEU A 166 5.30 6.32 9.74
CA LEU A 166 5.24 7.62 10.40
C LEU A 166 4.44 7.58 11.71
N SER A 167 3.31 6.87 11.74
CA SER A 167 2.49 6.70 12.94
C SER A 167 3.27 5.98 14.05
N VAL A 168 3.92 4.86 13.71
CA VAL A 168 4.78 4.11 14.65
C VAL A 168 5.95 4.97 15.13
N THR A 169 6.56 5.77 14.25
CA THR A 169 7.66 6.69 14.62
C THR A 169 7.19 7.76 15.62
N ARG A 170 6.01 8.35 15.41
CA ARG A 170 5.41 9.31 16.36
C ARG A 170 5.17 8.68 17.73
N LEU A 171 4.65 7.45 17.78
CA LEU A 171 4.44 6.72 19.03
C LEU A 171 5.76 6.45 19.74
N CYS A 172 6.76 5.95 19.02
CA CYS A 172 8.10 5.69 19.56
C CYS A 172 8.78 6.96 20.09
N ALA A 173 8.63 8.08 19.38
CA ALA A 173 9.13 9.37 19.85
C ALA A 173 8.46 9.79 21.19
N LYS A 174 7.15 9.61 21.34
CA LYS A 174 6.44 9.87 22.60
C LYS A 174 6.83 8.91 23.72
N MET A 175 7.07 7.65 23.40
CA MET A 175 7.58 6.69 24.39
C MET A 175 8.97 7.10 24.90
N SER A 176 9.88 7.55 24.04
CA SER A 176 11.21 8.01 24.44
C SER A 176 11.19 9.32 25.28
N GLU A 177 10.18 10.17 25.11
CA GLU A 177 9.96 11.33 25.98
C GLU A 177 9.52 10.92 27.39
N ASN A 178 8.81 9.80 27.51
CA ASN A 178 8.27 9.31 28.79
C ASN A 178 9.23 8.38 29.55
N TYR A 179 10.08 7.64 28.84
CA TYR A 179 11.02 6.68 29.37
C TYR A 179 12.46 7.07 29.02
N ASP A 180 13.17 7.69 29.97
CA ASP A 180 14.50 8.27 29.81
C ASP A 180 15.63 7.25 29.56
N PHE A 181 15.37 5.95 29.84
CA PHE A 181 16.31 4.86 29.55
C PHE A 181 16.26 4.39 28.10
N LEU A 182 15.27 4.79 27.30
CA LEU A 182 15.18 4.45 25.88
C LEU A 182 16.15 5.30 25.05
N ASN A 183 16.94 4.67 24.22
CA ASN A 183 17.72 5.38 23.23
C ASN A 183 16.80 5.86 22.10
N ARG A 184 16.46 7.17 22.16
CA ARG A 184 15.53 7.81 21.23
C ARG A 184 15.96 7.62 19.78
N ASP A 185 17.22 7.85 19.45
CA ASP A 185 17.71 7.77 18.08
C ASP A 185 17.59 6.37 17.51
N LEU A 186 17.95 5.35 18.30
CA LEU A 186 17.77 3.95 17.91
C LEU A 186 16.28 3.62 17.71
N LEU A 187 15.44 4.00 18.68
CA LEU A 187 14.02 3.63 18.67
C LEU A 187 13.26 4.25 17.49
N ILE A 188 13.38 5.57 17.25
CA ILE A 188 12.67 6.22 16.14
C ILE A 188 13.22 5.77 14.77
N SER A 189 14.52 5.48 14.70
CA SER A 189 15.12 4.99 13.45
C SER A 189 14.65 3.58 13.12
N CYS A 190 14.60 2.70 14.11
CA CYS A 190 14.04 1.37 13.92
C CYS A 190 12.55 1.43 13.59
N ALA A 191 11.79 2.40 14.13
CA ALA A 191 10.39 2.63 13.75
C ALA A 191 10.24 3.05 12.28
N MET A 192 11.15 3.86 11.74
CA MET A 192 11.16 4.21 10.31
C MET A 192 11.59 3.03 9.41
N LEU A 193 12.42 2.12 9.91
CA LEU A 193 13.05 1.07 9.13
C LEU A 193 12.40 -0.32 9.26
N HIS A 194 11.52 -0.55 10.25
CA HIS A 194 11.04 -1.90 10.58
C HIS A 194 10.35 -2.60 9.41
N ASP A 195 9.64 -1.85 8.61
CA ASP A 195 8.81 -2.33 7.52
C ASP A 195 9.34 -2.00 6.11
N VAL A 196 10.58 -1.51 5.97
CA VAL A 196 11.13 -1.14 4.65
C VAL A 196 11.17 -2.30 3.66
N GLY A 197 11.21 -3.55 4.14
CA GLY A 197 11.16 -4.75 3.31
C GLY A 197 9.86 -4.91 2.51
N LYS A 198 8.77 -4.26 2.92
CA LYS A 198 7.48 -4.30 2.20
C LYS A 198 7.55 -3.72 0.80
N VAL A 199 8.51 -2.84 0.50
CA VAL A 199 8.74 -2.32 -0.87
C VAL A 199 9.21 -3.40 -1.86
N ARG A 200 9.70 -4.54 -1.36
CA ARG A 200 10.07 -5.71 -2.16
C ARG A 200 9.09 -6.88 -1.94
N GLU A 201 8.47 -6.95 -0.77
CA GLU A 201 7.46 -7.97 -0.45
C GLU A 201 6.20 -7.83 -1.30
N LEU A 202 5.75 -6.60 -1.53
CA LEU A 202 4.52 -6.30 -2.27
C LEU A 202 4.85 -5.72 -3.65
N SER A 203 4.07 -6.15 -4.64
CA SER A 203 4.12 -5.55 -5.98
C SER A 203 3.46 -4.17 -5.96
N GLU A 204 3.86 -3.31 -6.90
CA GLU A 204 3.29 -1.98 -7.05
C GLU A 204 1.79 -2.04 -7.38
N PHE A 205 1.06 -0.99 -6.96
CA PHE A 205 -0.31 -0.78 -7.40
C PHE A 205 -0.38 -0.66 -8.94
N PRO A 206 -1.47 -1.11 -9.55
CA PRO A 206 -2.75 -1.51 -8.94
C PRO A 206 -2.82 -2.98 -8.46
N ARG A 207 -1.79 -3.77 -8.70
CA ARG A 207 -1.80 -5.21 -8.36
C ARG A 207 -1.80 -5.46 -6.86
N ASN A 208 -0.90 -4.82 -6.13
CA ASN A 208 -0.74 -4.91 -4.67
C ASN A 208 -0.82 -6.35 -4.13
N ASP A 209 -0.02 -7.25 -4.69
CA ASP A 209 0.04 -8.66 -4.32
C ASP A 209 1.44 -9.04 -3.86
N TYR A 210 1.59 -10.16 -3.15
CA TYR A 210 2.90 -10.66 -2.78
C TYR A 210 3.74 -10.98 -4.02
N THR A 211 4.98 -10.54 -4.02
CA THR A 211 6.01 -10.97 -4.98
C THR A 211 6.48 -12.40 -4.65
N ASP A 212 7.23 -13.04 -5.54
CA ASP A 212 7.85 -14.33 -5.23
C ASP A 212 8.78 -14.21 -4.02
N GLU A 213 9.55 -13.14 -3.94
CA GLU A 213 10.41 -12.83 -2.79
C GLU A 213 9.59 -12.64 -1.51
N GLY A 214 8.49 -11.90 -1.58
CA GLY A 214 7.57 -11.71 -0.46
C GLY A 214 6.98 -13.02 0.06
N ASN A 215 6.57 -13.92 -0.84
CA ASN A 215 6.03 -15.23 -0.47
C ASN A 215 7.07 -16.17 0.16
N PHE A 216 8.32 -16.14 -0.31
CA PHE A 216 9.36 -17.08 0.13
C PHE A 216 10.16 -16.58 1.33
N ILE A 217 10.36 -15.27 1.46
CA ILE A 217 11.29 -14.68 2.43
C ILE A 217 10.54 -13.81 3.46
N GLY A 218 9.59 -12.97 3.02
CA GLY A 218 8.83 -12.05 3.87
C GLY A 218 9.59 -10.77 4.23
N HIS A 219 8.83 -9.67 4.47
CA HIS A 219 9.38 -8.31 4.64
C HIS A 219 10.38 -8.17 5.79
N ILE A 220 10.23 -8.95 6.88
CA ILE A 220 11.14 -8.85 8.05
C ILE A 220 12.58 -9.15 7.64
N VAL A 221 12.78 -10.28 6.95
CA VAL A 221 14.12 -10.72 6.51
C VAL A 221 14.62 -9.87 5.35
N ILE A 222 13.75 -9.55 4.40
CA ILE A 222 14.06 -8.62 3.30
C ILE A 222 14.51 -7.26 3.84
N GLY A 223 13.76 -6.69 4.79
CA GLY A 223 14.08 -5.42 5.42
C GLY A 223 15.40 -5.45 6.19
N TYR A 224 15.64 -6.53 6.93
CA TYR A 224 16.92 -6.76 7.59
C TYR A 224 18.10 -6.77 6.59
N GLU A 225 17.96 -7.51 5.48
CA GLU A 225 18.97 -7.57 4.44
C GLU A 225 19.25 -6.18 3.86
N MET A 226 18.20 -5.43 3.47
CA MET A 226 18.30 -4.08 2.93
C MET A 226 19.03 -3.13 3.89
N VAL A 227 18.71 -3.20 5.18
CA VAL A 227 19.34 -2.34 6.20
C VAL A 227 20.80 -2.71 6.42
N ILE A 228 21.11 -4.00 6.55
CA ILE A 228 22.50 -4.45 6.73
C ILE A 228 23.36 -4.14 5.49
N GLU A 229 22.80 -4.24 4.29
CA GLU A 229 23.49 -3.84 3.06
C GLU A 229 23.89 -2.36 3.11
N LYS A 230 22.97 -1.45 3.46
CA LYS A 230 23.30 -0.02 3.58
C LYS A 230 24.29 0.25 4.72
N ILE A 231 24.15 -0.41 5.87
CA ILE A 231 25.13 -0.30 6.99
C ILE A 231 26.55 -0.66 6.53
N ARG A 232 26.74 -1.69 5.71
CA ARG A 232 28.05 -2.10 5.19
C ARG A 232 28.72 -1.03 4.33
N HIS A 233 27.96 -0.09 3.77
CA HIS A 233 28.48 1.02 2.98
C HIS A 233 28.80 2.27 3.82
N ILE A 234 28.45 2.29 5.12
CA ILE A 234 28.77 3.38 6.04
C ILE A 234 30.11 3.04 6.75
N PRO A 235 31.18 3.82 6.50
CA PRO A 235 32.46 3.57 7.13
C PRO A 235 32.36 3.58 8.67
N ASP A 236 33.06 2.65 9.31
CA ASP A 236 33.21 2.57 10.77
C ASP A 236 31.88 2.47 11.55
N PHE A 237 30.79 2.00 10.90
CA PHE A 237 29.53 1.78 11.60
C PHE A 237 29.73 0.80 12.77
N PRO A 238 29.40 1.16 14.03
CA PRO A 238 29.67 0.32 15.17
C PRO A 238 28.90 -1.02 15.11
N GLU A 239 29.62 -2.13 15.27
CA GLU A 239 29.03 -3.48 15.17
C GLU A 239 27.88 -3.71 16.16
N ILE A 240 28.02 -3.21 17.40
CA ILE A 240 26.98 -3.30 18.42
C ILE A 240 25.71 -2.58 17.94
N LEU A 241 25.84 -1.37 17.42
CA LEU A 241 24.72 -0.58 16.91
C LEU A 241 24.06 -1.26 15.69
N ALA A 242 24.84 -1.86 14.79
CA ALA A 242 24.33 -2.65 13.68
C ALA A 242 23.50 -3.84 14.16
N ASN A 243 23.98 -4.53 15.20
CA ASN A 243 23.26 -5.66 15.82
C ASN A 243 21.98 -5.22 16.52
N GLU A 244 21.97 -4.06 17.20
CA GLU A 244 20.78 -3.49 17.85
C GLU A 244 19.72 -3.11 16.82
N VAL A 245 20.10 -2.39 15.75
CA VAL A 245 19.18 -2.05 14.63
C VAL A 245 18.63 -3.32 13.99
N GLY A 246 19.51 -4.27 13.65
CA GLY A 246 19.10 -5.53 13.06
C GLY A 246 18.17 -6.34 13.97
N HIS A 247 18.44 -6.34 15.28
CA HIS A 247 17.58 -7.01 16.29
C HIS A 247 16.19 -6.38 16.34
N CYS A 248 16.08 -5.05 16.35
CA CYS A 248 14.79 -4.36 16.34
C CYS A 248 13.96 -4.76 15.11
N ILE A 249 14.59 -4.81 13.92
CA ILE A 249 13.89 -5.21 12.69
C ILE A 249 13.44 -6.67 12.75
N LEU A 250 14.32 -7.60 13.16
CA LEU A 250 14.01 -9.04 13.24
C LEU A 250 12.99 -9.39 14.31
N SER A 251 12.70 -8.51 15.26
CA SER A 251 11.83 -8.80 16.39
C SER A 251 10.59 -7.90 16.50
N HIS A 252 10.34 -7.03 15.52
CA HIS A 252 9.29 -6.01 15.67
C HIS A 252 7.86 -6.57 15.77
N HIS A 253 7.55 -7.73 15.20
CA HIS A 253 6.26 -8.40 15.43
C HIS A 253 6.10 -9.00 16.84
N GLY A 254 7.17 -9.02 17.66
CA GLY A 254 7.15 -9.39 19.07
C GLY A 254 7.19 -10.90 19.33
N GLU A 255 6.28 -11.67 18.76
CA GLU A 255 6.14 -13.10 19.01
C GLU A 255 6.55 -13.93 17.78
N LEU A 256 7.13 -15.13 18.02
CA LEU A 256 7.52 -16.06 16.95
C LEU A 256 6.30 -16.52 16.13
N GLU A 257 5.14 -16.62 16.76
CA GLU A 257 3.86 -16.99 16.15
C GLU A 257 3.38 -15.94 15.11
N TYR A 258 3.84 -14.71 15.24
CA TYR A 258 3.55 -13.62 14.31
C TYR A 258 4.62 -13.46 13.21
N GLY A 259 5.53 -14.42 13.12
CA GLY A 259 6.57 -14.47 12.09
C GLY A 259 7.88 -13.78 12.46
N SER A 260 8.02 -13.22 13.66
CA SER A 260 9.31 -12.69 14.11
C SER A 260 10.36 -13.79 14.23
N PRO A 261 11.53 -13.68 13.57
CA PRO A 261 12.63 -14.65 13.75
C PRO A 261 13.19 -14.66 15.18
N LYS A 262 13.02 -13.57 15.93
CA LYS A 262 13.46 -13.40 17.33
C LYS A 262 12.40 -12.66 18.13
N LYS A 263 12.36 -12.93 19.45
CA LYS A 263 11.62 -12.09 20.39
C LYS A 263 12.43 -10.84 20.77
N PRO A 264 11.78 -9.71 21.05
CA PRO A 264 12.45 -8.48 21.50
C PRO A 264 13.25 -8.76 22.79
N ALA A 265 14.52 -8.35 22.80
CA ALA A 265 15.46 -8.57 23.91
C ALA A 265 16.10 -7.29 24.46
N ILE A 266 15.89 -6.14 23.79
CA ILE A 266 16.29 -4.82 24.27
C ILE A 266 15.06 -3.91 24.43
N ALA A 267 15.18 -2.88 25.21
CA ALA A 267 14.06 -2.00 25.57
C ALA A 267 13.43 -1.34 24.33
N GLU A 268 14.24 -0.88 23.39
CA GLU A 268 13.80 -0.25 22.15
C GLU A 268 13.04 -1.25 21.25
N ALA A 269 13.47 -2.50 21.17
CA ALA A 269 12.77 -3.53 20.40
C ALA A 269 11.40 -3.87 21.01
N ILE A 270 11.29 -3.89 22.36
CA ILE A 270 10.02 -4.08 23.07
C ILE A 270 9.09 -2.89 22.78
N ALA A 271 9.60 -1.65 22.92
CA ALA A 271 8.84 -0.44 22.67
C ALA A 271 8.34 -0.35 21.22
N LEU A 272 9.21 -0.68 20.25
CA LEU A 272 8.85 -0.75 18.83
C LEU A 272 7.71 -1.74 18.58
N SER A 273 7.86 -2.98 19.06
CA SER A 273 6.84 -4.01 18.87
C SER A 273 5.49 -3.64 19.47
N MET A 274 5.48 -2.97 20.64
CA MET A 274 4.24 -2.46 21.24
C MET A 274 3.62 -1.33 20.40
N ALA A 275 4.42 -0.40 19.88
CA ALA A 275 3.96 0.71 19.06
C ALA A 275 3.36 0.22 17.74
N ASP A 276 4.04 -0.70 17.05
CA ASP A 276 3.59 -1.34 15.81
C ASP A 276 2.26 -2.07 16.01
N ASN A 277 2.17 -2.96 17.00
CA ASN A 277 0.95 -3.69 17.31
C ASN A 277 -0.22 -2.76 17.70
N MET A 278 0.06 -1.66 18.42
CA MET A 278 -0.95 -0.68 18.78
C MET A 278 -1.49 0.03 17.55
N ASP A 279 -0.62 0.52 16.66
CA ASP A 279 -1.02 1.20 15.43
C ASP A 279 -1.87 0.26 14.56
N ALA A 280 -1.40 -0.94 14.28
CA ALA A 280 -2.09 -1.93 13.48
C ALA A 280 -3.50 -2.25 14.00
N LYS A 281 -3.67 -2.41 15.32
CA LYS A 281 -4.96 -2.70 15.94
C LYS A 281 -5.92 -1.51 15.91
N LEU A 282 -5.43 -0.30 16.18
CA LEU A 282 -6.26 0.90 16.17
C LEU A 282 -6.73 1.23 14.75
N GLU A 283 -5.87 1.09 13.75
CA GLU A 283 -6.25 1.30 12.35
C GLU A 283 -7.25 0.24 11.85
N THR A 284 -7.09 -1.02 12.26
CA THR A 284 -8.09 -2.07 11.98
C THR A 284 -9.46 -1.71 12.55
N LEU A 285 -9.51 -1.28 13.81
CA LEU A 285 -10.77 -0.86 14.44
C LEU A 285 -11.38 0.37 13.76
N ARG A 286 -10.54 1.33 13.33
CA ARG A 286 -10.99 2.51 12.59
C ARG A 286 -11.65 2.10 11.27
N ALA A 287 -11.04 1.20 10.50
CA ALA A 287 -11.59 0.71 9.24
C ALA A 287 -12.95 0.02 9.43
N VAL A 288 -13.10 -0.82 10.46
CA VAL A 288 -14.36 -1.51 10.78
C VAL A 288 -15.44 -0.53 11.23
N SER A 289 -15.11 0.47 12.05
CA SER A 289 -16.08 1.46 12.55
C SER A 289 -16.67 2.29 11.43
N TYR A 290 -15.90 2.66 10.41
CA TYR A 290 -16.40 3.38 9.23
C TYR A 290 -17.38 2.54 8.42
N THR A 291 -17.16 1.24 8.27
CA THR A 291 -18.07 0.36 7.51
C THR A 291 -19.38 0.07 8.22
N HIS A 292 -19.42 0.08 9.55
CA HIS A 292 -20.61 -0.20 10.33
C HIS A 292 -21.45 1.04 10.70
N LEU A 293 -20.85 2.23 10.78
CA LEU A 293 -21.55 3.47 11.12
C LEU A 293 -22.20 4.16 9.90
N THR A 294 -21.91 3.71 8.68
CA THR A 294 -22.49 4.24 7.43
C THR A 294 -23.65 3.40 6.87
N LEU A 295 -24.14 2.39 7.61
CA LEU A 295 -25.38 1.72 7.22
C LEU A 295 -26.57 2.69 7.39
N PRO A 296 -27.39 2.94 6.35
CA PRO A 296 -28.56 3.78 6.47
C PRO A 296 -29.50 3.12 7.49
N THR A 297 -29.82 3.85 8.55
CA THR A 297 -30.93 3.52 9.43
C THR A 297 -32.22 3.64 8.60
N ASN A 298 -32.72 2.51 8.11
CA ASN A 298 -34.03 2.43 7.53
C ASN A 298 -35.03 2.74 8.64
N SER A 299 -35.53 3.95 8.64
CA SER A 299 -36.79 4.32 9.32
C SER A 299 -37.93 4.30 8.33
#